data_3ced26e6bf60bcf1e5bb48395b2b682a
#
_entry.id   3ced26e6bf60bcf1e5bb48395b2b682a
#
_cell.length_a   1.000
_cell.length_b   1.000
_cell.length_c   1.000
_cell.angle_alpha   90.00
_cell.angle_beta   90.00
_cell.angle_gamma   90.00
#
_symmetry.space_group_name_H-M   'P 1'
#
loop_
_entity.id
_entity.type
_entity.pdbx_description
1 polymer ?
#
loop_
_entity_poly.entity_id
_entity_poly.type
_entity_poly.pdbx_seq_one_letter_code
_entity_poly.pdbx_strand_id
1 'polypeptide(L)'
;MRSDSLFFASLLLLAGLLLSPLAQAKTLTDIDGHLVTIPDRPQRIVLGESRMLYTLALLAPENPLQHIVGWPRDLQKYDAQMWRSFARRFPQIETVPSLGSGGPAAINPEQVIALRPDVVILPSLARYDDADARLLAVLQAAHIPVVKIDLRVQLLKNTRRSVEILGDVINQQARAAAFNRFYAAHMRVIEERLADFHGARPEVLLHLHLGRRNECCVTAINGSLGELLRLAGGDNIAARTRQGVFARLSEESVIAAQPDYYFATGFSDNQSSGRLKLGPEIAPDVALQSFQQLTGQQKGLRGLKALHNGQAGAL
;
A
#
# COMPACT_ATOMS: atom_id res chain seq x y z
N MET A 1 16.33 57.06 -41.35
CA MET A 1 16.81 56.39 -40.15
C MET A 1 15.69 55.97 -39.16
N ARG A 2 14.58 55.36 -39.64
CA ARG A 2 13.48 54.83 -38.78
C ARG A 2 13.06 53.42 -39.12
N SER A 3 13.75 52.75 -40.05
CA SER A 3 13.42 51.36 -40.47
C SER A 3 14.17 50.28 -39.73
N ASP A 4 15.40 50.60 -39.20
CA ASP A 4 16.30 49.58 -38.63
C ASP A 4 15.90 49.18 -37.20
N SER A 5 15.19 50.05 -36.45
CA SER A 5 14.78 49.77 -35.07
C SER A 5 13.64 48.72 -34.99
N LEU A 6 12.80 48.65 -36.01
CA LEU A 6 11.65 47.67 -36.02
C LEU A 6 12.15 46.27 -36.39
N PHE A 7 13.18 46.13 -37.18
CA PHE A 7 13.81 44.83 -37.54
C PHE A 7 14.53 44.21 -36.35
N PHE A 8 15.23 45.00 -35.53
CA PHE A 8 15.90 44.50 -34.32
C PHE A 8 14.90 44.11 -33.22
N ALA A 9 13.81 44.82 -33.07
CA ALA A 9 12.76 44.51 -32.08
C ALA A 9 12.04 43.19 -32.44
N SER A 10 11.76 42.93 -33.75
CA SER A 10 11.15 41.68 -34.20
C SER A 10 12.07 40.47 -34.06
N LEU A 11 13.41 40.65 -34.25
CA LEU A 11 14.37 39.56 -34.10
C LEU A 11 14.56 39.14 -32.64
N LEU A 12 14.51 40.09 -31.69
CA LEU A 12 14.54 39.81 -30.25
C LEU A 12 13.29 39.12 -29.73
N LEU A 13 12.11 39.42 -30.30
CA LEU A 13 10.85 38.71 -29.95
C LEU A 13 10.85 37.25 -30.47
N LEU A 14 11.43 37.00 -31.64
CA LEU A 14 11.55 35.66 -32.20
C LEU A 14 12.57 34.77 -31.46
N ALA A 15 13.66 35.36 -30.96
CA ALA A 15 14.67 34.66 -30.17
C ALA A 15 14.14 34.26 -28.78
N GLY A 16 13.21 35.03 -28.21
CA GLY A 16 12.56 34.71 -26.93
C GLY A 16 11.59 33.53 -26.97
N LEU A 17 11.04 33.18 -28.15
CA LEU A 17 10.13 32.04 -28.32
C LEU A 17 10.84 30.69 -28.43
N LEU A 18 12.17 30.66 -28.65
CA LEU A 18 12.92 29.42 -28.80
C LEU A 18 13.55 28.90 -27.50
N LEU A 19 13.39 29.61 -26.40
CA LEU A 19 13.83 29.22 -25.07
C LEU A 19 12.71 28.62 -24.23
N SER A 20 11.78 27.88 -24.84
CA SER A 20 10.92 26.99 -24.04
C SER A 20 11.85 25.95 -23.38
N PRO A 21 11.91 25.85 -22.03
CA PRO A 21 12.69 24.82 -21.40
C PRO A 21 12.19 23.49 -21.94
N LEU A 22 13.03 22.76 -22.64
CA LEU A 22 12.78 21.38 -23.00
C LEU A 22 12.40 20.67 -21.69
N ALA A 23 11.13 20.29 -21.56
CA ALA A 23 10.69 19.53 -20.40
C ALA A 23 11.54 18.26 -20.35
N GLN A 24 12.52 18.25 -19.46
CA GLN A 24 13.37 17.08 -19.28
C GLN A 24 12.49 15.92 -18.86
N ALA A 25 12.66 14.80 -19.51
CA ALA A 25 11.95 13.55 -19.22
C ALA A 25 12.97 12.51 -18.77
N LYS A 26 12.54 11.66 -17.85
CA LYS A 26 13.29 10.48 -17.42
C LYS A 26 12.50 9.22 -17.70
N THR A 27 13.20 8.12 -17.98
CA THR A 27 12.62 6.80 -18.14
C THR A 27 12.97 5.94 -16.94
N LEU A 28 11.98 5.29 -16.37
CA LEU A 28 12.16 4.34 -15.28
C LEU A 28 11.48 3.01 -15.63
N THR A 29 11.92 1.94 -15.00
CA THR A 29 11.27 0.63 -15.10
C THR A 29 10.37 0.45 -13.88
N ASP A 30 9.08 0.23 -14.09
CA ASP A 30 8.12 -0.02 -13.03
C ASP A 30 8.28 -1.42 -12.42
N ILE A 31 7.44 -1.77 -11.41
CA ILE A 31 7.55 -3.05 -10.71
C ILE A 31 7.15 -4.25 -11.59
N ASP A 32 6.33 -4.03 -12.62
CA ASP A 32 5.89 -5.05 -13.57
C ASP A 32 6.88 -5.19 -14.75
N GLY A 33 7.95 -4.37 -14.78
CA GLY A 33 9.00 -4.41 -15.81
C GLY A 33 8.74 -3.52 -17.02
N HIS A 34 7.73 -2.66 -17.00
CA HIS A 34 7.45 -1.74 -18.11
C HIS A 34 8.35 -0.51 -18.03
N LEU A 35 8.86 -0.09 -19.19
CA LEU A 35 9.57 1.18 -19.33
C LEU A 35 8.54 2.31 -19.42
N VAL A 36 8.61 3.25 -18.50
CA VAL A 36 7.70 4.40 -18.42
C VAL A 36 8.50 5.69 -18.46
N THR A 37 8.16 6.56 -19.41
CA THR A 37 8.74 7.90 -19.52
C THR A 37 7.82 8.91 -18.82
N ILE A 38 8.38 9.67 -17.88
CA ILE A 38 7.70 10.70 -17.10
C ILE A 38 8.51 12.00 -17.14
N PRO A 39 7.91 13.16 -16.84
CA PRO A 39 8.71 14.38 -16.61
C PRO A 39 9.79 14.16 -15.55
N ASP A 40 10.96 14.78 -15.70
CA ASP A 40 12.04 14.66 -14.71
C ASP A 40 11.59 15.05 -13.30
N ARG A 41 10.74 16.07 -13.21
CA ARG A 41 10.14 16.55 -11.95
C ARG A 41 8.61 16.63 -12.08
N PRO A 42 7.88 15.53 -11.90
CA PRO A 42 6.43 15.55 -11.96
C PRO A 42 5.86 16.52 -10.91
N GLN A 43 4.95 17.40 -11.34
CA GLN A 43 4.29 18.38 -10.48
C GLN A 43 2.85 17.99 -10.14
N ARG A 44 2.31 17.02 -10.86
CA ARG A 44 0.92 16.59 -10.71
C ARG A 44 0.86 15.06 -10.68
N ILE A 45 0.83 14.51 -9.47
CA ILE A 45 0.85 13.07 -9.23
C ILE A 45 -0.52 12.62 -8.73
N VAL A 46 -1.10 11.62 -9.37
CA VAL A 46 -2.28 10.90 -8.88
C VAL A 46 -1.85 9.58 -8.29
N LEU A 47 -2.37 9.24 -7.11
CA LEU A 47 -2.15 7.95 -6.46
C LEU A 47 -3.36 7.04 -6.64
N GLY A 48 -3.14 5.78 -6.97
CA GLY A 48 -4.16 4.75 -7.03
C GLY A 48 -4.62 4.22 -5.66
N GLU A 49 -3.84 4.51 -4.61
CA GLU A 49 -4.17 4.25 -3.21
C GLU A 49 -3.61 5.36 -2.33
N SER A 50 -4.44 5.98 -1.47
CA SER A 50 -3.97 6.99 -0.53
C SER A 50 -3.08 6.41 0.59
N ARG A 51 -3.09 5.09 0.80
CA ARG A 51 -2.14 4.41 1.71
C ARG A 51 -0.68 4.48 1.26
N MET A 52 -0.41 4.82 0.01
CA MET A 52 0.96 5.16 -0.46
C MET A 52 1.54 6.35 0.32
N LEU A 53 0.69 7.15 0.99
CA LEU A 53 1.12 8.24 1.86
C LEU A 53 2.08 7.79 2.97
N TYR A 54 1.98 6.57 3.47
CA TYR A 54 2.95 6.03 4.43
C TYR A 54 4.38 6.08 3.88
N THR A 55 4.55 5.63 2.64
CA THR A 55 5.87 5.63 1.99
C THR A 55 6.29 7.02 1.57
N LEU A 56 5.34 7.85 1.09
CA LEU A 56 5.64 9.25 0.76
C LEU A 56 6.09 10.04 1.99
N ALA A 57 5.46 9.83 3.17
CA ALA A 57 5.86 10.47 4.42
C ALA A 57 7.25 10.02 4.89
N LEU A 58 7.66 8.81 4.56
CA LEU A 58 9.02 8.31 4.80
C LEU A 58 10.03 9.00 3.87
N LEU A 59 9.69 9.16 2.60
CA LEU A 59 10.58 9.73 1.57
C LEU A 59 10.61 11.26 1.57
N ALA A 60 9.50 11.91 1.93
CA ALA A 60 9.35 13.37 1.94
C ALA A 60 8.64 13.83 3.22
N PRO A 61 9.25 13.65 4.42
CA PRO A 61 8.58 13.87 5.72
C PRO A 61 8.20 15.32 5.99
N GLU A 62 8.80 16.28 5.31
CA GLU A 62 8.47 17.69 5.43
C GLU A 62 7.15 18.03 4.72
N ASN A 63 6.91 17.44 3.55
CA ASN A 63 5.66 17.61 2.80
C ASN A 63 5.39 16.42 1.88
N PRO A 64 4.81 15.32 2.39
CA PRO A 64 4.52 14.12 1.59
C PRO A 64 3.39 14.32 0.57
N LEU A 65 2.66 15.43 0.66
CA LEU A 65 1.56 15.76 -0.22
C LEU A 65 1.96 16.72 -1.36
N GLN A 66 3.22 17.16 -1.36
CA GLN A 66 3.73 17.99 -2.43
C GLN A 66 3.50 17.29 -3.78
N HIS A 67 2.84 17.96 -4.71
CA HIS A 67 2.51 17.44 -6.02
C HIS A 67 1.39 16.38 -6.09
N ILE A 68 0.79 15.94 -4.97
CA ILE A 68 -0.35 15.03 -5.01
C ILE A 68 -1.62 15.82 -5.36
N VAL A 69 -2.22 15.46 -6.51
CA VAL A 69 -3.40 16.17 -7.04
C VAL A 69 -4.68 15.34 -6.96
N GLY A 70 -4.60 14.06 -6.55
CA GLY A 70 -5.78 13.23 -6.36
C GLY A 70 -5.45 11.82 -5.90
N TRP A 71 -6.37 11.20 -5.18
CA TRP A 71 -6.29 9.82 -4.69
C TRP A 71 -7.65 9.27 -4.24
N PRO A 72 -7.85 7.96 -4.09
CA PRO A 72 -9.04 7.41 -3.44
C PRO A 72 -8.96 7.55 -1.91
N ARG A 73 -10.12 7.47 -1.23
CA ARG A 73 -10.21 7.61 0.25
C ARG A 73 -10.00 6.30 1.02
N ASP A 74 -9.15 5.42 0.51
CA ASP A 74 -8.91 4.12 1.14
C ASP A 74 -8.16 4.23 2.48
N LEU A 75 -7.21 5.17 2.64
CA LEU A 75 -6.55 5.44 3.92
C LEU A 75 -7.57 5.89 4.97
N GLN A 76 -8.41 6.85 4.65
CA GLN A 76 -9.45 7.34 5.57
C GLN A 76 -10.43 6.22 5.97
N LYS A 77 -10.74 5.32 5.04
CA LYS A 77 -11.67 4.20 5.24
C LYS A 77 -11.08 3.06 6.08
N TYR A 78 -9.82 2.72 5.85
CA TYR A 78 -9.20 1.53 6.43
C TYR A 78 -8.30 1.83 7.62
N ASP A 79 -7.82 3.07 7.74
CA ASP A 79 -7.01 3.54 8.86
C ASP A 79 -7.34 5.01 9.20
N ALA A 80 -8.54 5.21 9.72
CA ALA A 80 -9.04 6.53 10.08
C ALA A 80 -8.18 7.22 11.15
N GLN A 81 -7.51 6.46 12.01
CA GLN A 81 -6.62 7.01 13.04
C GLN A 81 -5.39 7.64 12.40
N MET A 82 -4.72 6.91 11.49
CA MET A 82 -3.56 7.45 10.79
C MET A 82 -3.95 8.61 9.87
N TRP A 83 -5.13 8.54 9.22
CA TRP A 83 -5.66 9.69 8.49
C TRP A 83 -5.72 10.94 9.36
N ARG A 84 -6.33 10.85 10.57
CA ARG A 84 -6.39 11.99 11.52
C ARG A 84 -5.00 12.47 11.95
N SER A 85 -4.06 11.54 12.15
CA SER A 85 -2.68 11.88 12.49
C SER A 85 -1.99 12.67 11.37
N PHE A 86 -2.15 12.24 10.12
CA PHE A 86 -1.66 12.99 8.96
C PHE A 86 -2.37 14.35 8.81
N ALA A 87 -3.70 14.40 9.01
CA ALA A 87 -4.47 15.65 8.89
C ALA A 87 -4.04 16.71 9.93
N ARG A 88 -3.70 16.28 11.14
CA ARG A 88 -3.14 17.20 12.15
C ARG A 88 -1.80 17.79 11.73
N ARG A 89 -0.94 17.00 11.08
CA ARG A 89 0.39 17.46 10.65
C ARG A 89 0.39 18.15 9.30
N PHE A 90 -0.47 17.70 8.41
CA PHE A 90 -0.59 18.17 7.02
C PHE A 90 -2.05 18.48 6.70
N PRO A 91 -2.62 19.62 7.18
CA PRO A 91 -4.04 19.93 7.00
C PRO A 91 -4.50 19.95 5.53
N GLN A 92 -3.60 20.21 4.60
CA GLN A 92 -3.88 20.18 3.16
C GLN A 92 -4.34 18.80 2.65
N ILE A 93 -4.20 17.74 3.43
CA ILE A 93 -4.70 16.41 3.08
C ILE A 93 -6.22 16.40 2.80
N GLU A 94 -6.96 17.27 3.51
CA GLU A 94 -8.42 17.38 3.37
C GLU A 94 -8.83 18.04 2.05
N THR A 95 -7.92 18.77 1.40
CA THR A 95 -8.17 19.46 0.13
C THR A 95 -7.80 18.63 -1.10
N VAL A 96 -7.12 17.49 -0.92
CA VAL A 96 -6.77 16.61 -2.05
C VAL A 96 -8.05 15.98 -2.61
N PRO A 97 -8.33 16.13 -3.91
CA PRO A 97 -9.50 15.58 -4.57
C PRO A 97 -9.62 14.07 -4.39
N SER A 98 -10.83 13.62 -4.04
CA SER A 98 -11.14 12.20 -3.90
C SER A 98 -11.55 11.59 -5.24
N LEU A 99 -10.88 10.50 -5.63
CA LEU A 99 -11.15 9.75 -6.86
C LEU A 99 -11.99 8.48 -6.63
N GLY A 100 -12.59 8.35 -5.45
CA GLY A 100 -13.38 7.19 -5.08
C GLY A 100 -13.09 6.71 -3.66
N SER A 101 -13.82 5.70 -3.21
CA SER A 101 -13.76 5.19 -1.82
C SER A 101 -13.00 3.87 -1.66
N GLY A 102 -12.38 3.35 -2.70
CA GLY A 102 -11.73 2.04 -2.72
C GLY A 102 -10.37 2.08 -3.41
N GLY A 103 -9.85 0.91 -3.78
CA GLY A 103 -8.65 0.79 -4.60
C GLY A 103 -8.87 1.19 -6.06
N PRO A 104 -7.92 0.89 -6.97
CA PRO A 104 -7.93 1.36 -8.37
C PRO A 104 -9.22 1.08 -9.12
N ALA A 105 -9.87 -0.06 -8.89
CA ALA A 105 -11.15 -0.43 -9.52
C ALA A 105 -12.31 0.56 -9.22
N ALA A 106 -12.21 1.36 -8.17
CA ALA A 106 -13.21 2.37 -7.80
C ALA A 106 -12.85 3.78 -8.31
N ILE A 107 -11.74 3.92 -9.02
CA ILE A 107 -11.29 5.21 -9.58
C ILE A 107 -12.07 5.50 -10.86
N ASN A 108 -12.64 6.71 -10.93
CA ASN A 108 -13.26 7.20 -12.16
C ASN A 108 -12.17 7.79 -13.10
N PRO A 109 -11.94 7.19 -14.28
CA PRO A 109 -10.89 7.63 -15.19
C PRO A 109 -11.05 9.07 -15.66
N GLU A 110 -12.28 9.54 -15.89
CA GLU A 110 -12.57 10.90 -16.34
C GLU A 110 -12.15 11.93 -15.29
N GLN A 111 -12.34 11.61 -14.01
CA GLN A 111 -11.86 12.48 -12.92
C GLN A 111 -10.33 12.55 -12.89
N VAL A 112 -9.64 11.43 -13.16
CA VAL A 112 -8.17 11.43 -13.27
C VAL A 112 -7.71 12.33 -14.42
N ILE A 113 -8.31 12.19 -15.61
CA ILE A 113 -7.97 13.02 -16.79
C ILE A 113 -8.20 14.51 -16.48
N ALA A 114 -9.31 14.85 -15.82
CA ALA A 114 -9.62 16.24 -15.46
C ALA A 114 -8.56 16.87 -14.55
N LEU A 115 -7.87 16.06 -13.73
CA LEU A 115 -6.76 16.52 -12.91
C LEU A 115 -5.47 16.76 -13.71
N ARG A 116 -5.41 16.39 -14.98
CA ARG A 116 -4.23 16.53 -15.85
C ARG A 116 -2.94 16.12 -15.15
N PRO A 117 -2.81 14.87 -14.69
CA PRO A 117 -1.63 14.41 -14.00
C PRO A 117 -0.45 14.25 -14.96
N ASP A 118 0.76 14.49 -14.45
CA ASP A 118 2.02 14.19 -15.12
C ASP A 118 2.34 12.68 -15.06
N VAL A 119 1.85 12.03 -14.01
CA VAL A 119 1.99 10.59 -13.79
C VAL A 119 0.91 10.08 -12.84
N VAL A 120 0.45 8.86 -13.08
CA VAL A 120 -0.42 8.11 -12.17
C VAL A 120 0.39 6.96 -11.57
N ILE A 121 0.39 6.82 -10.24
CA ILE A 121 1.05 5.71 -9.55
C ILE A 121 -0.03 4.72 -9.10
N LEU A 122 -0.01 3.51 -9.65
CA LEU A 122 -0.96 2.44 -9.31
C LEU A 122 -0.27 1.32 -8.53
N PRO A 123 -1.00 0.64 -7.62
CA PRO A 123 -0.50 -0.60 -7.06
C PRO A 123 -0.47 -1.70 -8.14
N SER A 124 0.62 -2.46 -8.21
CA SER A 124 0.64 -3.70 -8.98
C SER A 124 -0.07 -4.77 -8.16
N LEU A 125 -1.25 -5.11 -8.59
CA LEU A 125 -2.07 -6.14 -7.98
C LEU A 125 -2.14 -7.25 -9.04
N ALA A 126 -1.27 -8.21 -8.98
CA ALA A 126 -1.01 -9.24 -9.99
C ALA A 126 -2.27 -10.04 -10.46
N ARG A 127 -3.45 -9.68 -9.98
CA ARG A 127 -4.76 -10.25 -10.34
C ARG A 127 -5.89 -9.26 -10.02
N TYR A 128 -5.90 -8.06 -10.59
CA TYR A 128 -7.11 -7.24 -10.58
C TYR A 128 -7.74 -7.25 -11.96
N ASP A 129 -9.01 -7.55 -11.92
CA ASP A 129 -10.01 -7.76 -12.93
C ASP A 129 -10.14 -6.63 -13.97
N ASP A 130 -11.04 -6.80 -14.91
CA ASP A 130 -11.41 -5.92 -16.03
C ASP A 130 -11.49 -4.42 -15.69
N ALA A 131 -11.76 -4.06 -14.43
CA ALA A 131 -11.84 -2.67 -14.00
C ALA A 131 -10.50 -1.94 -14.05
N ASP A 132 -9.40 -2.61 -13.67
CA ASP A 132 -8.04 -2.03 -13.77
C ASP A 132 -7.61 -1.95 -15.24
N ALA A 133 -7.98 -2.93 -16.05
CA ALA A 133 -7.72 -2.92 -17.48
C ALA A 133 -8.41 -1.73 -18.17
N ARG A 134 -9.65 -1.41 -17.77
CA ARG A 134 -10.37 -0.24 -18.27
C ARG A 134 -9.68 1.08 -17.88
N LEU A 135 -9.31 1.24 -16.61
CA LEU A 135 -8.59 2.43 -16.16
C LEU A 135 -7.29 2.61 -16.95
N LEU A 136 -6.50 1.56 -17.09
CA LEU A 136 -5.23 1.58 -17.83
C LEU A 136 -5.45 1.95 -19.30
N ALA A 137 -6.44 1.35 -19.97
CA ALA A 137 -6.76 1.65 -21.37
C ALA A 137 -7.13 3.12 -21.58
N VAL A 138 -7.93 3.69 -20.67
CA VAL A 138 -8.36 5.10 -20.75
C VAL A 138 -7.17 6.03 -20.50
N LEU A 139 -6.31 5.75 -19.51
CA LEU A 139 -5.12 6.55 -19.24
C LEU A 139 -4.10 6.49 -20.39
N GLN A 140 -3.94 5.31 -21.00
CA GLN A 140 -3.09 5.11 -22.16
C GLN A 140 -3.60 5.91 -23.37
N ALA A 141 -4.92 5.88 -23.64
CA ALA A 141 -5.53 6.67 -24.71
C ALA A 141 -5.37 8.19 -24.50
N ALA A 142 -5.33 8.63 -23.23
CA ALA A 142 -5.09 10.01 -22.85
C ALA A 142 -3.58 10.37 -22.79
N HIS A 143 -2.69 9.46 -23.15
CA HIS A 143 -1.21 9.61 -23.04
C HIS A 143 -0.71 9.98 -21.64
N ILE A 144 -1.41 9.53 -20.60
CA ILE A 144 -1.02 9.72 -19.20
C ILE A 144 -0.13 8.55 -18.77
N PRO A 145 1.12 8.78 -18.40
CA PRO A 145 2.02 7.71 -17.98
C PRO A 145 1.57 7.10 -16.66
N VAL A 146 1.64 5.77 -16.58
CA VAL A 146 1.30 4.99 -15.39
C VAL A 146 2.53 4.25 -14.91
N VAL A 147 2.88 4.44 -13.64
CA VAL A 147 3.96 3.74 -12.93
C VAL A 147 3.36 2.81 -11.91
N LYS A 148 3.70 1.54 -11.97
CA LYS A 148 3.22 0.54 -11.01
C LYS A 148 4.25 0.25 -9.93
N ILE A 149 3.76 0.07 -8.69
CA ILE A 149 4.55 -0.33 -7.51
C ILE A 149 3.81 -1.43 -6.75
N ASP A 150 4.53 -2.21 -5.95
CA ASP A 150 3.91 -3.23 -5.08
C ASP A 150 4.43 -3.10 -3.65
N LEU A 151 3.56 -2.61 -2.78
CA LEU A 151 3.76 -2.50 -1.34
C LEU A 151 2.73 -3.35 -0.56
N ARG A 152 2.12 -4.36 -1.22
CA ARG A 152 1.01 -5.13 -0.63
C ARG A 152 1.04 -6.63 -0.88
N VAL A 153 1.46 -7.06 -2.06
CA VAL A 153 1.31 -8.46 -2.50
C VAL A 153 2.59 -9.24 -2.27
N GLN A 154 3.69 -8.85 -2.90
CA GLN A 154 4.99 -9.50 -2.74
C GLN A 154 5.92 -8.60 -1.92
N LEU A 155 5.60 -8.45 -0.63
CA LEU A 155 6.26 -7.49 0.25
C LEU A 155 7.77 -7.72 0.35
N LEU A 156 8.20 -8.96 0.52
CA LEU A 156 9.62 -9.29 0.68
C LEU A 156 10.41 -9.03 -0.59
N LYS A 157 9.81 -9.31 -1.75
CA LYS A 157 10.46 -9.14 -3.06
C LYS A 157 10.43 -7.69 -3.54
N ASN A 158 9.27 -7.03 -3.40
CA ASN A 158 8.98 -5.81 -4.14
C ASN A 158 9.10 -4.51 -3.33
N THR A 159 9.11 -4.55 -1.99
CA THR A 159 9.14 -3.34 -1.16
C THR A 159 10.33 -2.45 -1.50
N ARG A 160 11.55 -2.98 -1.53
CA ARG A 160 12.75 -2.18 -1.81
C ARG A 160 12.70 -1.52 -3.18
N ARG A 161 12.31 -2.29 -4.21
CA ARG A 161 12.21 -1.76 -5.58
C ARG A 161 11.09 -0.73 -5.70
N SER A 162 9.94 -0.96 -5.06
CA SER A 162 8.83 0.01 -5.04
C SER A 162 9.20 1.32 -4.37
N VAL A 163 9.99 1.27 -3.29
CA VAL A 163 10.51 2.47 -2.61
C VAL A 163 11.51 3.21 -3.51
N GLU A 164 12.38 2.51 -4.26
CA GLU A 164 13.27 3.11 -5.26
C GLU A 164 12.47 3.82 -6.36
N ILE A 165 11.47 3.14 -6.95
CA ILE A 165 10.61 3.71 -7.98
C ILE A 165 9.90 4.98 -7.48
N LEU A 166 9.32 4.95 -6.27
CA LEU A 166 8.71 6.14 -5.67
C LEU A 166 9.74 7.25 -5.46
N GLY A 167 10.92 6.91 -4.94
CA GLY A 167 12.03 7.85 -4.78
C GLY A 167 12.44 8.51 -6.09
N ASP A 168 12.48 7.73 -7.18
CA ASP A 168 12.76 8.24 -8.52
C ASP A 168 11.66 9.18 -9.01
N VAL A 169 10.37 8.79 -8.85
CA VAL A 169 9.24 9.64 -9.29
C VAL A 169 9.24 10.98 -8.58
N ILE A 170 9.44 11.01 -7.25
CA ILE A 170 9.39 12.25 -6.45
C ILE A 170 10.76 12.90 -6.22
N ASN A 171 11.81 12.45 -6.89
CA ASN A 171 13.21 12.94 -6.76
C ASN A 171 13.75 12.86 -5.32
N GLN A 172 13.51 11.75 -4.63
CA GLN A 172 13.98 11.44 -3.28
C GLN A 172 14.85 10.17 -3.23
N GLN A 173 15.71 9.98 -4.22
CA GLN A 173 16.54 8.77 -4.38
C GLN A 173 17.44 8.52 -3.17
N ALA A 174 18.01 9.57 -2.59
CA ALA A 174 18.87 9.44 -1.41
C ALA A 174 18.12 8.87 -0.20
N ARG A 175 16.88 9.31 0.03
CA ARG A 175 16.02 8.80 1.11
C ARG A 175 15.56 7.38 0.84
N ALA A 176 15.19 7.06 -0.39
CA ALA A 176 14.87 5.70 -0.81
C ALA A 176 16.04 4.74 -0.58
N ALA A 177 17.26 5.14 -0.96
CA ALA A 177 18.47 4.36 -0.72
C ALA A 177 18.75 4.17 0.79
N ALA A 178 18.54 5.20 1.62
CA ALA A 178 18.71 5.12 3.07
C ALA A 178 17.73 4.13 3.69
N PHE A 179 16.45 4.21 3.32
CA PHE A 179 15.44 3.24 3.73
C PHE A 179 15.81 1.81 3.32
N ASN A 180 16.23 1.62 2.08
CA ASN A 180 16.57 0.30 1.56
C ASN A 180 17.78 -0.33 2.26
N ARG A 181 18.76 0.47 2.70
CA ARG A 181 19.85 -0.01 3.56
C ARG A 181 19.35 -0.44 4.94
N PHE A 182 18.50 0.38 5.56
CA PHE A 182 17.86 0.06 6.84
C PHE A 182 17.06 -1.24 6.74
N TYR A 183 16.18 -1.34 5.75
CA TYR A 183 15.35 -2.52 5.51
C TYR A 183 16.21 -3.78 5.32
N ALA A 184 17.21 -3.72 4.43
CA ALA A 184 18.10 -4.86 4.17
C ALA A 184 18.88 -5.30 5.41
N ALA A 185 19.34 -4.37 6.24
CA ALA A 185 20.05 -4.70 7.48
C ALA A 185 19.16 -5.46 8.48
N HIS A 186 17.88 -5.03 8.63
CA HIS A 186 16.95 -5.70 9.53
C HIS A 186 16.51 -7.07 9.01
N MET A 187 16.26 -7.17 7.68
CA MET A 187 15.91 -8.44 7.06
C MET A 187 17.03 -9.47 7.23
N ARG A 188 18.29 -9.07 7.05
CA ARG A 188 19.44 -9.95 7.26
C ARG A 188 19.50 -10.50 8.68
N VAL A 189 19.23 -9.68 9.71
CA VAL A 189 19.19 -10.15 11.11
C VAL A 189 18.14 -11.23 11.32
N ILE A 190 16.97 -11.08 10.67
CA ILE A 190 15.90 -12.08 10.75
C ILE A 190 16.33 -13.36 10.04
N GLU A 191 16.88 -13.27 8.83
CA GLU A 191 17.36 -14.40 8.04
C GLU A 191 18.48 -15.17 8.76
N GLU A 192 19.46 -14.45 9.33
CA GLU A 192 20.56 -15.06 10.12
C GLU A 192 20.02 -15.82 11.35
N ARG A 193 19.04 -15.26 12.07
CA ARG A 193 18.44 -15.93 13.23
C ARG A 193 17.63 -17.17 12.88
N LEU A 194 17.08 -17.22 11.68
CA LEU A 194 16.29 -18.34 11.21
C LEU A 194 17.11 -19.38 10.42
N ALA A 195 18.33 -19.06 9.99
CA ALA A 195 19.17 -19.95 9.21
C ALA A 195 19.47 -21.29 9.94
N ASP A 196 19.62 -21.21 11.25
CA ASP A 196 19.92 -22.38 12.10
C ASP A 196 18.66 -23.04 12.68
N PHE A 197 17.47 -22.57 12.28
CA PHE A 197 16.22 -23.18 12.73
C PHE A 197 15.89 -24.43 11.92
N HIS A 198 16.11 -25.59 12.51
CA HIS A 198 15.84 -26.91 11.91
C HIS A 198 14.62 -27.61 12.53
N GLY A 199 13.87 -26.94 13.40
CA GLY A 199 12.64 -27.46 14.01
C GLY A 199 11.46 -27.54 13.04
N ALA A 200 10.42 -28.28 13.44
CA ALA A 200 9.15 -28.24 12.74
C ALA A 200 8.56 -26.84 12.80
N ARG A 201 8.10 -26.32 11.66
CA ARG A 201 7.42 -25.03 11.61
C ARG A 201 6.05 -25.14 12.27
N PRO A 202 5.69 -24.24 13.20
CA PRO A 202 4.38 -24.25 13.79
C PRO A 202 3.30 -23.94 12.77
N GLU A 203 2.17 -24.59 12.90
CA GLU A 203 0.96 -24.29 12.13
C GLU A 203 0.26 -23.04 12.69
N VAL A 204 -0.02 -22.09 11.84
CA VAL A 204 -0.54 -20.78 12.24
C VAL A 204 -1.82 -20.45 11.47
N LEU A 205 -2.84 -19.99 12.18
CA LEU A 205 -3.95 -19.28 11.59
C LEU A 205 -3.72 -17.77 11.71
N LEU A 206 -3.50 -17.11 10.58
CA LEU A 206 -3.48 -15.66 10.48
C LEU A 206 -4.87 -15.16 10.03
N HIS A 207 -5.69 -14.70 10.96
CA HIS A 207 -7.05 -14.24 10.69
C HIS A 207 -7.06 -12.74 10.40
N LEU A 208 -7.30 -12.38 9.15
CA LEU A 208 -7.33 -10.98 8.73
C LEU A 208 -8.66 -10.32 9.09
N HIS A 209 -8.57 -9.13 9.69
CA HIS A 209 -9.72 -8.27 9.98
C HIS A 209 -10.81 -8.96 10.83
N LEU A 210 -10.43 -9.52 11.96
CA LEU A 210 -11.35 -10.20 12.88
C LEU A 210 -12.56 -9.30 13.21
N GLY A 211 -13.76 -9.83 13.03
CA GLY A 211 -15.03 -9.14 13.24
C GLY A 211 -15.51 -8.29 12.06
N ARG A 212 -14.85 -8.30 10.90
CA ARG A 212 -15.29 -7.54 9.72
C ARG A 212 -16.64 -8.02 9.19
N ARG A 213 -16.89 -9.29 9.25
CA ARG A 213 -18.17 -9.98 8.99
C ARG A 213 -18.21 -11.16 9.92
N ASN A 214 -19.38 -11.61 10.31
CA ASN A 214 -19.52 -12.78 11.19
C ASN A 214 -19.06 -14.10 10.54
N GLU A 215 -18.14 -14.03 9.60
CA GLU A 215 -17.63 -15.12 8.82
C GLU A 215 -16.18 -15.41 9.22
N CYS A 216 -15.92 -16.62 9.64
CA CYS A 216 -14.57 -17.19 9.72
C CYS A 216 -14.04 -17.47 8.30
N CYS A 217 -12.83 -17.52 8.00
CA CYS A 217 -11.68 -16.78 8.45
C CYS A 217 -10.93 -16.35 7.19
N VAL A 218 -10.81 -15.07 6.92
CA VAL A 218 -9.98 -14.60 5.80
C VAL A 218 -8.52 -14.64 6.24
N THR A 219 -7.63 -15.17 5.39
CA THR A 219 -6.21 -15.28 5.69
C THR A 219 -5.36 -14.89 4.48
N ALA A 220 -4.11 -14.47 4.71
CA ALA A 220 -3.09 -14.28 3.69
C ALA A 220 -2.18 -15.51 3.63
N ILE A 221 -1.95 -16.05 2.42
CA ILE A 221 -1.17 -17.28 2.21
C ILE A 221 0.18 -17.03 1.51
N ASN A 222 0.16 -16.80 0.19
CA ASN A 222 1.38 -16.71 -0.62
C ASN A 222 1.72 -15.25 -1.01
N GLY A 223 1.43 -14.32 -0.14
CA GLY A 223 1.69 -12.90 -0.32
C GLY A 223 1.22 -12.10 0.89
N SER A 224 1.43 -10.79 0.89
CA SER A 224 1.05 -9.91 1.98
C SER A 224 1.61 -10.41 3.33
N LEU A 225 0.81 -10.40 4.40
CA LEU A 225 1.23 -10.90 5.71
C LEU A 225 1.58 -12.41 5.72
N GLY A 226 1.12 -13.19 4.73
CA GLY A 226 1.48 -14.61 4.60
C GLY A 226 2.97 -14.82 4.28
N GLU A 227 3.59 -13.93 3.50
CA GLU A 227 5.05 -13.96 3.28
C GLU A 227 5.81 -13.66 4.57
N LEU A 228 5.35 -12.68 5.33
CA LEU A 228 5.97 -12.31 6.60
C LEU A 228 5.84 -13.42 7.63
N LEU A 229 4.68 -14.09 7.68
CA LEU A 229 4.48 -15.26 8.54
C LEU A 229 5.47 -16.38 8.17
N ARG A 230 5.61 -16.68 6.89
CA ARG A 230 6.56 -17.70 6.44
C ARG A 230 8.01 -17.33 6.76
N LEU A 231 8.38 -16.07 6.56
CA LEU A 231 9.71 -15.56 6.94
C LEU A 231 9.94 -15.72 8.44
N ALA A 232 8.91 -15.46 9.26
CA ALA A 232 9.00 -15.63 10.72
C ALA A 232 9.03 -17.11 11.18
N GLY A 233 9.03 -18.07 10.27
CA GLY A 233 9.14 -19.49 10.56
C GLY A 233 7.80 -20.21 10.75
N GLY A 234 6.66 -19.56 10.56
CA GLY A 234 5.33 -20.17 10.66
C GLY A 234 4.79 -20.69 9.32
N ASP A 235 3.98 -21.73 9.35
CA ASP A 235 3.24 -22.24 8.21
C ASP A 235 1.75 -21.91 8.36
N ASN A 236 1.18 -21.17 7.40
CA ASN A 236 -0.25 -20.89 7.40
C ASN A 236 -1.05 -22.15 7.06
N ILE A 237 -2.00 -22.52 7.93
CA ILE A 237 -2.84 -23.72 7.73
C ILE A 237 -3.58 -23.73 6.37
N ALA A 238 -3.86 -22.56 5.79
CA ALA A 238 -4.50 -22.44 4.49
C ALA A 238 -3.56 -22.71 3.31
N ALA A 239 -2.25 -22.54 3.48
CA ALA A 239 -1.29 -22.62 2.37
C ALA A 239 -1.19 -24.01 1.76
N ARG A 240 -1.57 -25.07 2.51
CA ARG A 240 -1.56 -26.46 2.04
C ARG A 240 -2.69 -26.78 1.08
N THR A 241 -3.82 -26.10 1.20
CA THR A 241 -5.07 -26.45 0.48
C THR A 241 -5.58 -25.35 -0.43
N ARG A 242 -5.01 -24.16 -0.36
CA ARG A 242 -5.45 -22.99 -1.11
C ARG A 242 -4.28 -22.36 -1.88
N GLN A 243 -4.62 -21.75 -3.01
CA GLN A 243 -3.68 -21.00 -3.84
C GLN A 243 -4.06 -19.51 -3.86
N GLY A 244 -3.12 -18.66 -4.27
CA GLY A 244 -3.30 -17.22 -4.37
C GLY A 244 -2.74 -16.47 -3.17
N VAL A 245 -3.03 -15.19 -3.09
CA VAL A 245 -2.53 -14.29 -2.03
C VAL A 245 -3.41 -14.38 -0.78
N PHE A 246 -4.73 -14.44 -0.97
CA PHE A 246 -5.72 -14.52 0.09
C PHE A 246 -6.60 -15.76 -0.08
N ALA A 247 -7.05 -16.29 1.04
CA ALA A 247 -8.00 -17.39 1.08
C ALA A 247 -9.05 -17.14 2.17
N ARG A 248 -10.19 -17.85 2.02
CA ARG A 248 -11.20 -17.97 3.08
C ARG A 248 -11.26 -19.43 3.52
N LEU A 249 -11.18 -19.64 4.82
CA LEU A 249 -11.38 -20.92 5.46
C LEU A 249 -12.77 -21.01 6.07
N SER A 250 -13.37 -22.18 6.08
CA SER A 250 -14.57 -22.43 6.88
C SER A 250 -14.21 -22.69 8.35
N GLU A 251 -15.17 -22.52 9.25
CA GLU A 251 -14.99 -22.83 10.68
C GLU A 251 -14.57 -24.29 10.89
N GLU A 252 -15.17 -25.23 10.15
CA GLU A 252 -14.87 -26.65 10.23
C GLU A 252 -13.41 -26.94 9.82
N SER A 253 -12.92 -26.27 8.77
CA SER A 253 -11.52 -26.40 8.35
C SER A 253 -10.55 -25.93 9.42
N VAL A 254 -10.87 -24.83 10.11
CA VAL A 254 -10.05 -24.28 11.18
C VAL A 254 -10.07 -25.18 12.41
N ILE A 255 -11.26 -25.67 12.80
CA ILE A 255 -11.42 -26.61 13.92
C ILE A 255 -10.64 -27.92 13.64
N ALA A 256 -10.73 -28.44 12.43
CA ALA A 256 -10.03 -29.67 12.06
C ALA A 256 -8.50 -29.49 12.05
N ALA A 257 -8.00 -28.32 11.64
CA ALA A 257 -6.57 -28.04 11.57
C ALA A 257 -5.95 -27.82 12.97
N GLN A 258 -6.71 -27.31 13.97
CA GLN A 258 -6.20 -27.01 15.31
C GLN A 258 -4.81 -26.34 15.30
N PRO A 259 -4.67 -25.11 14.72
CA PRO A 259 -3.37 -24.46 14.58
C PRO A 259 -2.66 -24.30 15.93
N ASP A 260 -1.33 -24.39 15.92
CA ASP A 260 -0.50 -24.16 17.12
C ASP A 260 -0.58 -22.72 17.62
N TYR A 261 -0.68 -21.77 16.67
CA TYR A 261 -0.81 -20.34 16.97
C TYR A 261 -1.99 -19.72 16.22
N TYR A 262 -2.65 -18.77 16.87
CA TYR A 262 -3.70 -17.95 16.30
C TYR A 262 -3.33 -16.47 16.38
N PHE A 263 -3.20 -15.80 15.24
CA PHE A 263 -3.02 -14.37 15.17
C PHE A 263 -4.14 -13.69 14.40
N ALA A 264 -4.63 -12.56 14.93
CA ALA A 264 -5.66 -11.78 14.27
C ALA A 264 -5.19 -10.35 13.99
N THR A 265 -5.60 -9.80 12.83
CA THR A 265 -5.48 -8.37 12.58
C THR A 265 -6.78 -7.66 12.88
N GLY A 266 -6.68 -6.41 13.33
CA GLY A 266 -7.83 -5.59 13.72
C GLY A 266 -8.00 -4.34 12.87
N PHE A 267 -8.67 -3.36 13.48
CA PHE A 267 -8.97 -2.06 12.90
C PHE A 267 -8.60 -0.95 13.88
N SER A 268 -8.08 0.14 13.37
CA SER A 268 -7.76 1.33 14.17
C SER A 268 -8.99 2.22 14.49
N ASP A 269 -10.18 1.79 14.08
CA ASP A 269 -11.44 2.48 14.33
C ASP A 269 -12.05 2.05 15.68
N ASN A 270 -12.07 2.98 16.62
CA ASN A 270 -12.65 2.73 17.95
C ASN A 270 -14.21 2.77 17.97
N GLN A 271 -14.84 3.31 16.92
CA GLN A 271 -16.29 3.53 16.89
C GLN A 271 -17.08 2.30 16.39
N SER A 272 -16.43 1.40 15.64
CA SER A 272 -17.08 0.21 15.12
C SER A 272 -17.24 -0.86 16.19
N SER A 273 -18.50 -1.19 16.54
CA SER A 273 -18.80 -2.36 17.37
C SER A 273 -18.57 -3.66 16.61
N GLY A 274 -18.23 -4.74 17.32
CA GLY A 274 -18.09 -6.08 16.73
C GLY A 274 -16.84 -6.30 15.88
N ARG A 275 -15.82 -5.44 16.01
CA ARG A 275 -14.53 -5.55 15.32
C ARG A 275 -13.38 -5.55 16.32
N LEU A 276 -12.31 -6.29 16.00
CA LEU A 276 -11.07 -6.24 16.78
C LEU A 276 -10.46 -4.83 16.69
N LYS A 277 -10.31 -4.21 17.84
CA LYS A 277 -9.77 -2.85 17.97
C LYS A 277 -8.27 -2.91 18.20
N LEU A 278 -7.50 -2.37 17.25
CA LEU A 278 -6.04 -2.31 17.33
C LEU A 278 -5.55 -0.99 16.74
N GLY A 279 -4.56 -0.40 17.37
CA GLY A 279 -3.95 0.83 16.87
C GLY A 279 -3.28 1.64 17.97
N PRO A 280 -2.43 2.60 17.63
CA PRO A 280 -1.65 3.36 18.63
C PRO A 280 -2.49 4.18 19.62
N GLU A 281 -3.75 4.53 19.26
CA GLU A 281 -4.68 5.24 20.17
C GLU A 281 -5.64 4.27 20.91
N ILE A 282 -5.49 2.95 20.72
CA ILE A 282 -6.30 1.94 21.40
C ILE A 282 -5.55 1.45 22.63
N ALA A 283 -6.16 1.61 23.81
CA ALA A 283 -5.57 1.13 25.04
C ALA A 283 -5.43 -0.41 25.01
N PRO A 284 -4.35 -0.99 25.55
CA PRO A 284 -4.09 -2.44 25.49
C PRO A 284 -5.22 -3.30 26.09
N ASP A 285 -5.86 -2.85 27.16
CA ASP A 285 -6.99 -3.51 27.80
C ASP A 285 -8.24 -3.53 26.87
N VAL A 286 -8.52 -2.43 26.17
CA VAL A 286 -9.61 -2.36 25.18
C VAL A 286 -9.33 -3.30 23.99
N ALA A 287 -8.08 -3.36 23.52
CA ALA A 287 -7.66 -4.28 22.47
C ALA A 287 -7.87 -5.74 22.91
N LEU A 288 -7.37 -6.09 24.11
CA LEU A 288 -7.49 -7.42 24.68
C LEU A 288 -8.95 -7.83 24.90
N GLN A 289 -9.77 -6.96 25.48
CA GLN A 289 -11.21 -7.21 25.67
C GLN A 289 -11.90 -7.48 24.33
N SER A 290 -11.65 -6.66 23.31
CA SER A 290 -12.26 -6.86 21.99
C SER A 290 -11.82 -8.17 21.35
N PHE A 291 -10.55 -8.57 21.51
CA PHE A 291 -10.03 -9.83 21.03
C PHE A 291 -10.71 -11.02 21.71
N GLN A 292 -10.77 -11.04 23.06
CA GLN A 292 -11.39 -12.10 23.85
C GLN A 292 -12.90 -12.23 23.55
N GLN A 293 -13.59 -11.10 23.46
CA GLN A 293 -15.00 -11.09 23.13
C GLN A 293 -15.27 -11.71 21.75
N LEU A 294 -14.53 -11.31 20.73
CA LEU A 294 -14.74 -11.77 19.35
C LEU A 294 -14.37 -13.24 19.17
N THR A 295 -13.25 -13.67 19.73
CA THR A 295 -12.84 -15.09 19.67
C THR A 295 -13.77 -15.99 20.47
N GLY A 296 -14.33 -15.51 21.61
CA GLY A 296 -15.31 -16.24 22.41
C GLY A 296 -16.69 -16.34 21.77
N GLN A 297 -17.09 -15.40 20.93
CA GLN A 297 -18.38 -15.39 20.22
C GLN A 297 -18.40 -16.31 18.99
N GLN A 298 -17.27 -16.50 18.32
CA GLN A 298 -17.18 -17.38 17.14
C GLN A 298 -17.00 -18.83 17.57
N LYS A 299 -18.00 -19.68 17.27
CA LYS A 299 -17.98 -21.11 17.65
C LYS A 299 -16.74 -21.83 17.14
N GLY A 300 -16.31 -21.55 15.91
CA GLY A 300 -15.15 -22.15 15.27
C GLY A 300 -13.80 -21.74 15.90
N LEU A 301 -13.74 -20.59 16.54
CA LEU A 301 -12.50 -20.11 17.19
C LEU A 301 -12.44 -20.53 18.66
N ARG A 302 -13.57 -20.46 19.37
CA ARG A 302 -13.64 -20.75 20.82
C ARG A 302 -13.02 -22.08 21.22
N GLY A 303 -13.05 -23.10 20.35
CA GLY A 303 -12.52 -24.44 20.58
C GLY A 303 -11.06 -24.65 20.21
N LEU A 304 -10.35 -23.59 19.77
CA LEU A 304 -8.94 -23.73 19.36
C LEU A 304 -8.01 -23.87 20.55
N LYS A 305 -7.14 -24.89 20.50
CA LYS A 305 -6.10 -25.10 21.53
C LYS A 305 -5.21 -23.87 21.69
N ALA A 306 -4.86 -23.20 20.59
CA ALA A 306 -4.04 -21.98 20.60
C ALA A 306 -4.61 -20.90 21.54
N LEU A 307 -5.95 -20.69 21.55
CA LEU A 307 -6.60 -19.73 22.46
C LEU A 307 -6.53 -20.15 23.91
N HIS A 308 -6.71 -21.45 24.20
CA HIS A 308 -6.68 -21.97 25.56
C HIS A 308 -5.25 -22.02 26.16
N ASN A 309 -4.25 -22.23 25.31
CA ASN A 309 -2.86 -22.36 25.72
C ASN A 309 -2.11 -21.02 25.78
N GLY A 310 -2.79 -19.89 25.53
CA GLY A 310 -2.14 -18.58 25.47
C GLY A 310 -1.25 -18.37 24.22
N GLN A 311 -1.41 -19.19 23.20
CA GLN A 311 -0.68 -19.12 21.90
C GLN A 311 -1.47 -18.31 20.87
N ALA A 312 -2.11 -17.24 21.33
CA ALA A 312 -2.94 -16.38 20.50
C ALA A 312 -2.66 -14.91 20.78
N GLY A 313 -2.78 -14.10 19.72
CA GLY A 313 -2.54 -12.67 19.82
C GLY A 313 -3.16 -11.86 18.70
N ALA A 314 -3.09 -10.55 18.87
CA ALA A 314 -3.50 -9.57 17.88
C ALA A 314 -2.26 -8.81 17.37
N LEU A 315 -2.25 -8.54 16.04
CA LEU A 315 -1.15 -7.89 15.32
C LEU A 315 -1.58 -6.53 14.77
#